data_3eefe0d57650ba8f7426e6379dd75aba
#
_entry.id   3eefe0d57650ba8f7426e6379dd75aba
#
_cell.length_a   1.000
_cell.length_b   1.000
_cell.length_c   1.000
_cell.angle_alpha   90.00
_cell.angle_beta   90.00
_cell.angle_gamma   90.00
#
_symmetry.space_group_name_H-M   'P 1'
#
loop_
_entity.id
_entity.type
_entity.pdbx_description
1 polymer ?
#
loop_
_entity_poly.entity_id
_entity_poly.type
_entity_poly.pdbx_seq_one_letter_code
_entity_poly.pdbx_strand_id
1 'polypeptide(L)'
;KTLIDCGITVLPVNLTQIADHYNIILIPYSQSTVAQKLDLKQDGFTLKRNGKYIVYYKDSYNQRARFTIAHELGHILLGHINNPDSVNEYAANIFARDLLMPAIVLKKINVISAYEISQFCDVSKAAAEIRLERLQKLSKRNKFFTSFLEIKVYKNFKNYIKQMR
;
A
#
# COMPACT_ATOMS: atom_id res chain seq x y z
N LYS A 1 0.33 9.88 5.73
CA LYS A 1 -0.93 10.36 6.29
C LYS A 1 -1.90 9.19 6.49
N THR A 2 -2.27 8.44 5.46
CA THR A 2 -3.26 7.32 5.49
C THR A 2 -3.03 6.34 6.66
N LEU A 3 -1.81 5.88 6.90
CA LEU A 3 -1.48 4.98 8.02
C LEU A 3 -1.87 5.57 9.39
N ILE A 4 -1.72 6.88 9.55
CA ILE A 4 -2.04 7.59 10.79
C ILE A 4 -3.54 7.74 10.93
N ASP A 5 -4.20 8.23 9.89
CA ASP A 5 -5.64 8.52 9.86
C ASP A 5 -6.45 7.24 10.13
N CYS A 6 -6.01 6.10 9.56
CA CYS A 6 -6.65 4.80 9.73
C CYS A 6 -6.19 4.02 10.98
N GLY A 7 -5.33 4.58 11.82
CA GLY A 7 -4.84 3.91 13.03
C GLY A 7 -4.05 2.61 12.77
N ILE A 8 -3.31 2.52 11.66
CA ILE A 8 -2.48 1.35 11.34
C ILE A 8 -1.21 1.39 12.19
N THR A 9 -0.99 0.39 13.01
CA THR A 9 0.09 0.35 14.02
C THR A 9 1.03 -0.84 13.89
N VAL A 10 0.74 -1.79 12.98
CA VAL A 10 1.49 -3.03 12.78
C VAL A 10 1.66 -3.35 11.30
N LEU A 11 2.60 -4.22 10.96
CA LEU A 11 2.74 -4.85 9.64
C LEU A 11 2.30 -6.32 9.70
N PRO A 12 1.82 -6.88 8.59
CA PRO A 12 1.51 -6.22 7.33
C PRO A 12 0.32 -5.26 7.45
N VAL A 13 0.32 -4.19 6.65
CA VAL A 13 -0.76 -3.19 6.65
C VAL A 13 -2.11 -3.82 6.32
N ASN A 14 -3.11 -3.59 7.15
CA ASN A 14 -4.48 -4.06 6.92
C ASN A 14 -5.20 -3.12 5.93
N LEU A 15 -5.34 -3.57 4.68
CA LEU A 15 -5.98 -2.80 3.62
C LEU A 15 -7.50 -2.73 3.77
N THR A 16 -8.13 -3.74 4.37
CA THR A 16 -9.56 -3.71 4.67
C THR A 16 -9.88 -2.61 5.69
N GLN A 17 -9.07 -2.48 6.75
CA GLN A 17 -9.23 -1.40 7.72
C GLN A 17 -9.13 -0.01 7.07
N ILE A 18 -8.25 0.15 6.07
CA ILE A 18 -8.12 1.41 5.31
C ILE A 18 -9.36 1.62 4.44
N ALA A 19 -9.80 0.61 3.72
CA ALA A 19 -10.99 0.69 2.88
C ALA A 19 -12.25 1.05 3.70
N ASP A 20 -12.44 0.39 4.84
CA ASP A 20 -13.55 0.65 5.77
C ASP A 20 -13.53 2.10 6.29
N HIS A 21 -12.35 2.59 6.68
CA HIS A 21 -12.17 3.97 7.17
C HIS A 21 -12.63 5.02 6.14
N TYR A 22 -12.34 4.79 4.84
CA TYR A 22 -12.74 5.69 3.75
C TYR A 22 -14.05 5.31 3.07
N ASN A 23 -14.81 4.33 3.63
CA ASN A 23 -16.08 3.84 3.07
C ASN A 23 -15.92 3.36 1.61
N ILE A 24 -14.82 2.64 1.33
CA ILE A 24 -14.49 2.03 0.04
C ILE A 24 -14.82 0.54 0.10
N ILE A 25 -15.49 0.02 -0.92
CA ILE A 25 -15.87 -1.39 -1.00
C ILE A 25 -14.80 -2.15 -1.80
N LEU A 26 -14.28 -3.25 -1.25
CA LEU A 26 -13.34 -4.14 -1.93
C LEU A 26 -14.08 -5.38 -2.43
N ILE A 27 -14.02 -5.68 -3.73
CA ILE A 27 -14.70 -6.84 -4.33
C ILE A 27 -13.68 -7.64 -5.15
N PRO A 28 -13.36 -8.89 -4.76
CA PRO A 28 -12.53 -9.75 -5.57
C PRO A 28 -13.23 -10.16 -6.87
N TYR A 29 -12.49 -10.37 -7.93
CA TYR A 29 -13.04 -10.78 -9.24
C TYR A 29 -13.82 -12.09 -9.14
N SER A 30 -13.39 -13.03 -8.30
CA SER A 30 -14.08 -14.30 -8.06
C SER A 30 -15.51 -14.13 -7.53
N GLN A 31 -15.82 -13.02 -6.85
CA GLN A 31 -17.12 -12.70 -6.29
C GLN A 31 -17.91 -11.67 -7.12
N SER A 32 -17.38 -11.24 -8.27
CA SER A 32 -17.97 -10.18 -9.09
C SER A 32 -18.54 -10.71 -10.40
N THR A 33 -19.85 -10.64 -10.57
CA THR A 33 -20.52 -10.91 -11.85
C THR A 33 -20.14 -9.88 -12.93
N VAL A 34 -19.79 -8.66 -12.54
CA VAL A 34 -19.31 -7.60 -13.44
C VAL A 34 -17.93 -7.97 -13.97
N ALA A 35 -16.99 -8.32 -13.09
CA ALA A 35 -15.64 -8.69 -13.47
C ALA A 35 -15.58 -9.99 -14.32
N GLN A 36 -16.46 -10.95 -14.03
CA GLN A 36 -16.56 -12.21 -14.79
C GLN A 36 -17.06 -12.01 -16.23
N LYS A 37 -17.88 -10.98 -16.47
CA LYS A 37 -18.40 -10.65 -17.81
C LYS A 37 -17.43 -9.81 -18.63
N LEU A 38 -16.49 -9.15 -18.00
CA LEU A 38 -15.46 -8.35 -18.63
C LEU A 38 -14.21 -9.22 -18.75
N ASP A 39 -13.73 -9.46 -19.96
CA ASP A 39 -12.42 -10.12 -20.19
C ASP A 39 -11.31 -9.14 -19.77
N LEU A 40 -11.13 -9.04 -18.44
CA LEU A 40 -10.27 -8.04 -17.84
C LEU A 40 -8.81 -8.51 -17.87
N LYS A 41 -7.99 -7.82 -18.66
CA LYS A 41 -6.53 -8.01 -18.69
C LYS A 41 -5.84 -7.32 -17.52
N GLN A 42 -6.50 -6.33 -16.88
CA GLN A 42 -5.95 -5.57 -15.76
C GLN A 42 -6.16 -6.29 -14.42
N ASP A 43 -5.26 -6.03 -13.47
CA ASP A 43 -5.30 -6.69 -12.16
C ASP A 43 -6.35 -6.09 -11.21
N GLY A 44 -6.79 -4.85 -11.46
CA GLY A 44 -7.84 -4.18 -10.71
C GLY A 44 -8.34 -2.93 -11.42
N PHE A 45 -9.47 -2.43 -10.94
CA PHE A 45 -10.04 -1.15 -11.37
C PHE A 45 -10.99 -0.60 -10.32
N THR A 46 -11.20 0.70 -10.35
CA THR A 46 -12.11 1.40 -9.45
C THR A 46 -13.32 1.96 -10.19
N LEU A 47 -14.51 1.75 -9.62
CA LEU A 47 -15.74 2.42 -10.07
C LEU A 47 -16.30 3.30 -8.94
N LYS A 48 -16.96 4.39 -9.32
CA LYS A 48 -17.76 5.21 -8.40
C LYS A 48 -19.23 4.98 -8.68
N ARG A 49 -19.97 4.47 -7.69
CA ARG A 49 -21.42 4.21 -7.81
C ARG A 49 -22.14 4.71 -6.56
N ASN A 50 -23.18 5.49 -6.75
CA ASN A 50 -23.99 6.06 -5.64
C ASN A 50 -23.13 6.78 -4.58
N GLY A 51 -22.13 7.56 -5.02
CA GLY A 51 -21.23 8.29 -4.14
C GLY A 51 -20.14 7.46 -3.45
N LYS A 52 -20.16 6.14 -3.58
CA LYS A 52 -19.17 5.22 -3.01
C LYS A 52 -18.17 4.76 -4.06
N TYR A 53 -16.93 4.54 -3.65
CA TYR A 53 -15.91 3.88 -4.47
C TYR A 53 -15.95 2.37 -4.25
N ILE A 54 -15.82 1.62 -5.34
CA ILE A 54 -15.77 0.16 -5.35
C ILE A 54 -14.50 -0.22 -6.10
N VAL A 55 -13.59 -0.88 -5.40
CA VAL A 55 -12.34 -1.43 -5.97
C VAL A 55 -12.58 -2.89 -6.30
N TYR A 56 -12.48 -3.23 -7.57
CA TYR A 56 -12.46 -4.60 -8.06
C TYR A 56 -11.02 -5.05 -8.24
N TYR A 57 -10.68 -6.25 -7.80
CA TYR A 57 -9.30 -6.74 -7.87
C TYR A 57 -9.22 -8.23 -8.17
N LYS A 58 -8.15 -8.63 -8.87
CA LYS A 58 -7.86 -10.03 -9.17
C LYS A 58 -7.25 -10.69 -7.93
N ASP A 59 -7.93 -11.70 -7.40
CA ASP A 59 -7.58 -12.37 -6.15
C ASP A 59 -6.77 -13.66 -6.31
N SER A 60 -6.26 -13.95 -7.53
CA SER A 60 -5.51 -15.18 -7.84
C SER A 60 -4.17 -15.30 -7.08
N TYR A 61 -3.54 -14.18 -6.72
CA TYR A 61 -2.26 -14.11 -6.03
C TYR A 61 -2.31 -13.07 -4.91
N ASN A 62 -2.20 -13.50 -3.67
CA ASN A 62 -2.38 -12.64 -2.49
C ASN A 62 -1.53 -11.36 -2.52
N GLN A 63 -0.22 -11.49 -2.72
CA GLN A 63 0.69 -10.32 -2.70
C GLN A 63 0.44 -9.35 -3.86
N ARG A 64 0.05 -9.87 -5.05
CA ARG A 64 -0.32 -9.06 -6.20
C ARG A 64 -1.65 -8.36 -5.95
N ALA A 65 -2.65 -9.06 -5.40
CA ALA A 65 -3.93 -8.48 -5.00
C ALA A 65 -3.73 -7.35 -3.99
N ARG A 66 -2.87 -7.53 -2.98
CA ARG A 66 -2.55 -6.48 -2.01
C ARG A 66 -1.96 -5.23 -2.66
N PHE A 67 -1.01 -5.41 -3.60
CA PHE A 67 -0.45 -4.28 -4.32
C PHE A 67 -1.50 -3.57 -5.18
N THR A 68 -2.33 -4.33 -5.89
CA THR A 68 -3.44 -3.80 -6.69
C THR A 68 -4.43 -3.00 -5.84
N ILE A 69 -4.88 -3.54 -4.72
CA ILE A 69 -5.77 -2.81 -3.79
C ILE A 69 -5.11 -1.51 -3.33
N ALA A 70 -3.85 -1.56 -2.90
CA ALA A 70 -3.13 -0.38 -2.44
C ALA A 70 -2.95 0.68 -3.54
N HIS A 71 -2.76 0.25 -4.80
CA HIS A 71 -2.67 1.10 -5.98
C HIS A 71 -3.99 1.80 -6.28
N GLU A 72 -5.11 1.06 -6.29
CA GLU A 72 -6.45 1.60 -6.49
C GLU A 72 -6.84 2.58 -5.36
N LEU A 73 -6.51 2.25 -4.10
CA LEU A 73 -6.64 3.19 -2.99
C LEU A 73 -5.82 4.46 -3.23
N GLY A 74 -4.65 4.34 -3.85
CA GLY A 74 -3.83 5.48 -4.26
C GLY A 74 -4.58 6.40 -5.23
N HIS A 75 -5.18 5.86 -6.28
CA HIS A 75 -5.98 6.65 -7.23
C HIS A 75 -7.15 7.36 -6.54
N ILE A 76 -7.86 6.67 -5.64
CA ILE A 76 -8.98 7.27 -4.91
C ILE A 76 -8.50 8.41 -4.01
N LEU A 77 -7.50 8.16 -3.16
CA LEU A 77 -7.06 9.08 -2.12
C LEU A 77 -6.24 10.27 -2.66
N LEU A 78 -5.67 10.13 -3.86
CA LEU A 78 -4.99 11.21 -4.59
C LEU A 78 -5.90 11.96 -5.56
N GLY A 79 -7.15 11.48 -5.75
CA GLY A 79 -8.13 12.15 -6.63
C GLY A 79 -7.96 11.88 -8.11
N HIS A 80 -7.35 10.76 -8.51
CA HIS A 80 -6.97 10.45 -9.90
C HIS A 80 -8.06 9.71 -10.71
N ILE A 81 -9.21 9.40 -10.12
CA ILE A 81 -10.23 8.49 -10.72
C ILE A 81 -10.73 8.93 -12.10
N ASN A 82 -10.74 10.23 -12.37
CA ASN A 82 -11.24 10.78 -13.64
C ASN A 82 -10.13 11.19 -14.60
N ASN A 83 -8.89 10.91 -14.29
CA ASN A 83 -7.75 11.37 -15.09
C ASN A 83 -6.63 10.30 -15.11
N PRO A 84 -6.81 9.20 -15.87
CA PRO A 84 -5.78 8.20 -16.04
C PRO A 84 -4.69 8.72 -16.97
N ASP A 85 -3.56 9.12 -16.41
CA ASP A 85 -2.35 9.46 -17.14
C ASP A 85 -1.11 8.81 -16.50
N SER A 86 0.01 8.85 -17.19
CA SER A 86 1.25 8.20 -16.73
C SER A 86 1.79 8.79 -15.43
N VAL A 87 1.52 10.05 -15.14
CA VAL A 87 1.95 10.73 -13.90
C VAL A 87 1.12 10.23 -12.73
N ASN A 88 -0.19 10.10 -12.92
CA ASN A 88 -1.12 9.59 -11.91
C ASN A 88 -0.89 8.11 -11.61
N GLU A 89 -0.59 7.29 -12.64
CA GLU A 89 -0.18 5.90 -12.50
C GLU A 89 1.12 5.79 -11.68
N TYR A 90 2.10 6.61 -11.98
CA TYR A 90 3.35 6.64 -11.22
C TYR A 90 3.12 7.06 -9.76
N ALA A 91 2.29 8.07 -9.51
CA ALA A 91 1.94 8.53 -8.17
C ALA A 91 1.20 7.44 -7.36
N ALA A 92 0.25 6.71 -7.98
CA ALA A 92 -0.46 5.59 -7.36
C ALA A 92 0.50 4.44 -7.01
N ASN A 93 1.47 4.14 -7.88
CA ASN A 93 2.51 3.14 -7.62
C ASN A 93 3.41 3.54 -6.43
N ILE A 94 3.79 4.82 -6.34
CA ILE A 94 4.55 5.34 -5.18
C ILE A 94 3.71 5.24 -3.91
N PHE A 95 2.44 5.63 -3.98
CA PHE A 95 1.53 5.54 -2.85
C PHE A 95 1.41 4.09 -2.35
N ALA A 96 1.14 3.12 -3.24
CA ALA A 96 1.03 1.71 -2.89
C ALA A 96 2.31 1.17 -2.22
N ARG A 97 3.47 1.48 -2.80
CA ARG A 97 4.77 1.10 -2.25
C ARG A 97 4.99 1.65 -0.84
N ASP A 98 4.74 2.96 -0.66
CA ASP A 98 5.01 3.63 0.61
C ASP A 98 3.97 3.30 1.68
N LEU A 99 2.74 2.97 1.28
CA LEU A 99 1.69 2.46 2.15
C LEU A 99 2.05 1.07 2.67
N LEU A 100 2.33 0.12 1.77
CA LEU A 100 2.59 -1.28 2.14
C LEU A 100 3.92 -1.47 2.86
N MET A 101 4.94 -0.68 2.49
CA MET A 101 6.31 -0.80 2.98
C MET A 101 6.82 0.54 3.55
N PRO A 102 6.29 1.01 4.69
CA PRO A 102 6.64 2.33 5.23
C PRO A 102 8.11 2.41 5.64
N ALA A 103 8.87 3.28 4.95
CA ALA A 103 10.34 3.37 5.05
C ALA A 103 10.83 3.54 6.49
N ILE A 104 10.20 4.44 7.25
CA ILE A 104 10.61 4.74 8.62
C ILE A 104 10.40 3.55 9.56
N VAL A 105 9.34 2.76 9.37
CA VAL A 105 9.08 1.55 10.16
C VAL A 105 10.13 0.50 9.85
N LEU A 106 10.34 0.19 8.57
CA LEU A 106 11.35 -0.79 8.12
C LEU A 106 12.75 -0.42 8.60
N LYS A 107 13.13 0.87 8.51
CA LYS A 107 14.40 1.37 9.05
C LYS A 107 14.50 1.14 10.57
N LYS A 108 13.42 1.34 11.30
CA LYS A 108 13.40 1.25 12.76
C LYS A 108 13.36 -0.18 13.29
N ILE A 109 12.77 -1.13 12.58
CA ILE A 109 12.90 -2.56 12.89
C ILE A 109 14.20 -3.18 12.35
N ASN A 110 15.02 -2.36 11.67
CA ASN A 110 16.37 -2.69 11.24
C ASN A 110 16.46 -3.81 10.21
N VAL A 111 15.53 -3.82 9.23
CA VAL A 111 15.55 -4.81 8.14
C VAL A 111 16.85 -4.74 7.35
N ILE A 112 17.42 -5.90 7.04
CA ILE A 112 18.69 -6.03 6.31
C ILE A 112 18.54 -6.75 4.97
N SER A 113 17.42 -7.43 4.75
CA SER A 113 17.20 -8.24 3.54
C SER A 113 15.83 -7.99 2.90
N ALA A 114 15.74 -8.27 1.59
CA ALA A 114 14.46 -8.26 0.88
C ALA A 114 13.51 -9.36 1.38
N TYR A 115 14.06 -10.48 1.87
CA TYR A 115 13.26 -11.54 2.46
C TYR A 115 12.50 -11.05 3.70
N GLU A 116 13.17 -10.35 4.63
CA GLU A 116 12.51 -9.79 5.81
C GLU A 116 11.41 -8.79 5.42
N ILE A 117 11.67 -7.90 4.45
CA ILE A 117 10.66 -6.96 3.97
C ILE A 117 9.45 -7.70 3.40
N SER A 118 9.69 -8.74 2.60
CA SER A 118 8.62 -9.56 2.01
C SER A 118 7.76 -10.21 3.10
N GLN A 119 8.38 -10.76 4.14
CA GLN A 119 7.67 -11.41 5.25
C GLN A 119 6.89 -10.40 6.11
N PHE A 120 7.52 -9.32 6.54
CA PHE A 120 6.86 -8.33 7.41
C PHE A 120 5.75 -7.56 6.72
N CYS A 121 5.90 -7.27 5.43
CA CYS A 121 4.95 -6.45 4.68
C CYS A 121 3.94 -7.26 3.86
N ASP A 122 4.12 -8.57 3.74
CA ASP A 122 3.38 -9.47 2.84
C ASP A 122 3.34 -8.90 1.41
N VAL A 123 4.52 -8.73 0.83
CA VAL A 123 4.74 -8.24 -0.53
C VAL A 123 5.64 -9.20 -1.31
N SER A 124 5.62 -9.13 -2.65
CA SER A 124 6.47 -9.96 -3.49
C SER A 124 7.96 -9.68 -3.25
N LYS A 125 8.81 -10.70 -3.46
CA LYS A 125 10.26 -10.57 -3.35
C LYS A 125 10.78 -9.43 -4.24
N ALA A 126 10.31 -9.32 -5.47
CA ALA A 126 10.71 -8.26 -6.39
C ALA A 126 10.38 -6.85 -5.85
N ALA A 127 9.17 -6.66 -5.29
CA ALA A 127 8.81 -5.40 -4.65
C ALA A 127 9.68 -5.09 -3.43
N ALA A 128 10.01 -6.11 -2.65
CA ALA A 128 10.87 -6.00 -1.48
C ALA A 128 12.33 -5.65 -1.86
N GLU A 129 12.87 -6.20 -2.94
CA GLU A 129 14.20 -5.88 -3.47
C GLU A 129 14.29 -4.40 -3.87
N ILE A 130 13.34 -3.90 -4.64
CA ILE A 130 13.26 -2.48 -5.03
C ILE A 130 13.16 -1.60 -3.77
N ARG A 131 12.39 -2.03 -2.77
CA ARG A 131 12.27 -1.29 -1.51
C ARG A 131 13.57 -1.24 -0.74
N LEU A 132 14.28 -2.36 -0.63
CA LEU A 132 15.56 -2.45 0.06
C LEU A 132 16.59 -1.50 -0.55
N GLU A 133 16.74 -1.50 -1.88
CA GLU A 133 17.63 -0.56 -2.57
C GLU A 133 17.28 0.91 -2.25
N ARG A 134 15.99 1.24 -2.21
CA ARG A 134 15.54 2.59 -1.87
C ARG A 134 15.89 2.95 -0.43
N LEU A 135 15.71 2.03 0.53
CA LEU A 135 16.09 2.23 1.94
C LEU A 135 17.60 2.48 2.09
N GLN A 136 18.43 1.73 1.36
CA GLN A 136 19.88 1.93 1.36
C GLN A 136 20.26 3.32 0.81
N LYS A 137 19.62 3.77 -0.28
CA LYS A 137 19.82 5.12 -0.85
C LYS A 137 19.38 6.22 0.15
N LEU A 138 18.27 6.03 0.85
CA LEU A 138 17.80 6.97 1.89
C LEU A 138 18.77 7.01 3.09
N SER A 139 19.27 5.85 3.52
CA SER A 139 20.27 5.75 4.60
C SER A 139 21.58 6.49 4.25
N LYS A 140 22.12 6.26 3.06
CA LYS A 140 23.34 6.94 2.59
C LYS A 140 23.20 8.47 2.54
N ARG A 141 21.97 8.96 2.34
CA ARG A 141 21.67 10.40 2.25
C ARG A 141 21.18 11.01 3.57
N ASN A 142 21.14 10.25 4.66
CA ASN A 142 20.55 10.65 5.95
C ASN A 142 19.12 11.23 5.82
N LYS A 143 18.31 10.68 4.90
CA LYS A 143 16.96 11.17 4.61
C LYS A 143 15.86 10.35 5.29
N PHE A 144 16.00 10.12 6.61
CA PHE A 144 14.93 9.64 7.48
C PHE A 144 14.62 10.69 8.54
N PHE A 145 13.38 10.71 9.02
CA PHE A 145 12.86 11.74 9.94
C PHE A 145 12.95 13.17 9.40
N THR A 146 12.88 13.31 8.06
CA THR A 146 12.95 14.61 7.42
C THR A 146 11.59 15.33 7.37
N SER A 147 10.49 14.62 7.68
CA SER A 147 9.14 15.19 7.68
C SER A 147 8.41 14.91 8.99
N PHE A 148 7.49 15.81 9.34
CA PHE A 148 6.61 15.64 10.48
C PHE A 148 5.72 14.38 10.38
N LEU A 149 5.35 13.99 9.14
CA LEU A 149 4.57 12.78 8.90
C LEU A 149 5.36 11.50 9.22
N GLU A 150 6.65 11.45 8.90
CA GLU A 150 7.50 10.30 9.27
C GLU A 150 7.60 10.14 10.79
N ILE A 151 7.73 11.26 11.52
CA ILE A 151 7.75 11.25 12.99
C ILE A 151 6.42 10.70 13.53
N LYS A 152 5.29 11.12 12.97
CA LYS A 152 3.97 10.62 13.37
C LYS A 152 3.82 9.12 13.07
N VAL A 153 4.21 8.65 11.88
CA VAL A 153 4.20 7.22 11.53
C VAL A 153 5.07 6.43 12.50
N TYR A 154 6.30 6.89 12.79
CA TYR A 154 7.15 6.25 13.79
C TYR A 154 6.47 6.14 15.16
N LYS A 155 5.84 7.22 15.64
CA LYS A 155 5.11 7.21 16.92
C LYS A 155 3.95 6.22 16.90
N ASN A 156 3.22 6.15 15.80
CA ASN A 156 2.08 5.24 15.61
C ASN A 156 2.51 3.76 15.69
N PHE A 157 3.67 3.43 15.11
CA PHE A 157 4.24 2.08 15.11
C PHE A 157 5.17 1.77 16.30
N LYS A 158 5.28 2.66 17.30
CA LYS A 158 6.29 2.55 18.36
C LYS A 158 6.27 1.21 19.11
N ASN A 159 5.09 0.70 19.44
CA ASN A 159 4.94 -0.56 20.17
C ASN A 159 5.34 -1.74 19.29
N TYR A 160 4.89 -1.79 18.06
CA TYR A 160 5.29 -2.80 17.09
C TYR A 160 6.82 -2.83 16.90
N ILE A 161 7.44 -1.66 16.69
CA ILE A 161 8.89 -1.53 16.52
C ILE A 161 9.65 -2.05 17.75
N LYS A 162 9.13 -1.85 18.97
CA LYS A 162 9.74 -2.38 20.19
C LYS A 162 9.69 -3.90 20.28
N GLN A 163 8.61 -4.51 19.80
CA GLN A 163 8.43 -5.97 19.80
C GLN A 163 9.32 -6.69 18.77
N MET A 164 9.66 -5.98 17.68
CA MET A 164 10.44 -6.53 16.56
C MET A 164 11.96 -6.33 16.71
N ARG A 165 12.42 -5.69 17.77
CA ARG A 165 13.84 -5.49 18.13
C ARG A 165 14.31 -6.47 19.17
#